data_25ea8ccf1ac64a0ad57e5a6bd09b04e0
#
_entry.id   25ea8ccf1ac64a0ad57e5a6bd09b04e0
#
_cell.length_a   1.000
_cell.length_b   1.000
_cell.length_c   1.000
_cell.angle_alpha   90.00
_cell.angle_beta   90.00
_cell.angle_gamma   90.00
#
_symmetry.space_group_name_H-M   'P 1'
#
loop_
_entity.id
_entity.type
_entity.pdbx_description
1 polymer ?
#
loop_
_entity_poly.entity_id
_entity_poly.type
_entity_poly.pdbx_seq_one_letter_code
_entity_poly.pdbx_strand_id
1 'polypeptide(L)'
;MVLAYLRAHAIRIGYAAIGVLVFFAFLIATFPYTDTLTNLLAPMGLRLSSRDQGVSFPFGIRMDGVMLDSPADGRALFQSDTMRVTPALLSWLMGSPGVKINADAYGGSFDLHARRHGDATELSFSGSDLHLEKYPGLPAMGVNLSGIVSGDGNVYLSQNDLDADHGMLHVSASDASYRIFAGTPPLKLGDLTAIVKLDNGKLTIEQVESHGGDLTISGRGVIQLDPNLPDSEVAIKFQLATTPVGHERLGFLLNFLPHPPNGTPYLLHGTLASPGLS
;
A
#
# COMPACT_ATOMS: atom_id res chain seq x y z
N MET A 1 -28.93 -11.41 48.95
CA MET A 1 -28.08 -12.57 49.12
C MET A 1 -26.86 -12.56 48.19
N VAL A 2 -26.99 -12.32 46.92
CA VAL A 2 -25.89 -12.29 45.92
C VAL A 2 -24.82 -11.21 46.25
N LEU A 3 -25.20 -10.01 46.65
CA LEU A 3 -24.29 -8.91 46.98
C LEU A 3 -23.43 -9.18 48.24
N ALA A 4 -23.94 -9.90 49.22
CA ALA A 4 -23.18 -10.29 50.43
C ALA A 4 -22.14 -11.39 50.10
N TYR A 5 -22.48 -12.29 49.21
CA TYR A 5 -21.56 -13.34 48.70
C TYR A 5 -20.43 -12.74 47.88
N LEU A 6 -20.71 -11.79 46.98
CA LEU A 6 -19.72 -11.06 46.21
C LEU A 6 -18.75 -10.25 47.09
N ARG A 7 -19.21 -9.64 48.17
CA ARG A 7 -18.33 -8.89 49.12
C ARG A 7 -17.38 -9.82 49.88
N ALA A 8 -17.83 -10.99 50.30
CA ALA A 8 -17.04 -11.97 51.05
C ALA A 8 -15.95 -12.60 50.17
N HIS A 9 -16.16 -12.65 48.85
CA HIS A 9 -15.22 -13.26 47.88
C HIS A 9 -14.51 -12.25 46.99
N ALA A 10 -14.75 -10.96 47.16
CA ALA A 10 -14.21 -9.87 46.31
C ALA A 10 -12.69 -9.95 46.16
N ILE A 11 -11.98 -10.25 47.23
CA ILE A 11 -10.50 -10.39 47.23
C ILE A 11 -10.07 -11.59 46.37
N ARG A 12 -10.76 -12.73 46.50
CA ARG A 12 -10.45 -13.95 45.73
C ARG A 12 -10.78 -13.78 44.23
N ILE A 13 -11.89 -13.12 43.95
CA ILE A 13 -12.31 -12.76 42.57
C ILE A 13 -11.29 -11.77 41.98
N GLY A 14 -10.82 -10.81 42.76
CA GLY A 14 -9.78 -9.86 42.38
C GLY A 14 -8.46 -10.55 41.99
N TYR A 15 -7.98 -11.48 42.84
CA TYR A 15 -6.77 -12.25 42.53
C TYR A 15 -6.95 -13.17 41.32
N ALA A 16 -8.09 -13.80 41.16
CA ALA A 16 -8.40 -14.61 39.98
C ALA A 16 -8.43 -13.76 38.70
N ALA A 17 -9.04 -12.58 38.75
CA ALA A 17 -9.07 -11.65 37.63
C ALA A 17 -7.66 -11.12 37.27
N ILE A 18 -6.85 -10.77 38.26
CA ILE A 18 -5.44 -10.39 38.06
C ILE A 18 -4.64 -11.55 37.46
N GLY A 19 -4.81 -12.79 37.98
CA GLY A 19 -4.14 -13.97 37.46
C GLY A 19 -4.48 -14.24 36.01
N VAL A 20 -5.76 -14.14 35.64
CA VAL A 20 -6.22 -14.26 34.26
C VAL A 20 -5.60 -13.16 33.36
N LEU A 21 -5.56 -11.91 33.85
CA LEU A 21 -4.99 -10.78 33.12
C LEU A 21 -3.49 -10.96 32.88
N VAL A 22 -2.74 -11.39 33.92
CA VAL A 22 -1.30 -11.69 33.84
C VAL A 22 -1.06 -12.87 32.89
N PHE A 23 -1.88 -13.92 32.95
CA PHE A 23 -1.79 -15.06 32.05
C PHE A 23 -1.98 -14.63 30.58
N PHE A 24 -3.02 -13.84 30.28
CA PHE A 24 -3.21 -13.32 28.92
C PHE A 24 -2.09 -12.39 28.49
N ALA A 25 -1.59 -11.51 29.36
CA ALA A 25 -0.46 -10.66 29.06
C ALA A 25 0.80 -11.48 28.75
N PHE A 26 1.07 -12.53 29.52
CA PHE A 26 2.18 -13.45 29.27
C PHE A 26 2.02 -14.21 27.94
N LEU A 27 0.82 -14.71 27.68
CA LEU A 27 0.50 -15.43 26.43
C LEU A 27 0.69 -14.52 25.21
N ILE A 28 0.23 -13.27 25.28
CA ILE A 28 0.46 -12.27 24.25
C ILE A 28 1.96 -11.97 24.09
N ALA A 29 2.71 -11.82 25.18
CA ALA A 29 4.13 -11.48 25.15
C ALA A 29 5.01 -12.60 24.58
N THR A 30 4.61 -13.86 24.74
CA THR A 30 5.43 -15.03 24.34
C THR A 30 4.99 -15.65 23.01
N PHE A 31 3.91 -15.16 22.41
CA PHE A 31 3.40 -15.72 21.17
C PHE A 31 4.33 -15.38 19.98
N PRO A 32 4.70 -16.33 19.12
CA PRO A 32 5.60 -16.10 17.98
C PRO A 32 4.83 -15.49 16.81
N TYR A 33 4.57 -14.20 16.90
CA TYR A 33 3.73 -13.48 15.93
C TYR A 33 4.33 -13.45 14.53
N THR A 34 5.65 -13.23 14.42
CA THR A 34 6.34 -13.18 13.14
C THR A 34 6.22 -14.50 12.40
N ASP A 35 6.43 -15.61 13.10
CA ASP A 35 6.33 -16.96 12.51
C ASP A 35 4.89 -17.27 12.08
N THR A 36 3.91 -16.85 12.90
CA THR A 36 2.50 -17.04 12.59
C THR A 36 2.08 -16.22 11.37
N LEU A 37 2.50 -14.95 11.28
CA LEU A 37 2.23 -14.08 10.13
C LEU A 37 2.97 -14.58 8.89
N THR A 38 4.21 -15.03 9.02
CA THR A 38 4.97 -15.62 7.90
C THR A 38 4.27 -16.87 7.36
N ASN A 39 3.81 -17.76 8.23
CA ASN A 39 3.07 -18.95 7.81
C ASN A 39 1.72 -18.61 7.13
N LEU A 40 1.08 -17.52 7.55
CA LEU A 40 -0.15 -17.03 6.92
C LEU A 40 0.10 -16.43 5.54
N LEU A 41 1.25 -15.77 5.35
CA LEU A 41 1.64 -15.12 4.09
C LEU A 41 2.34 -16.08 3.12
N ALA A 42 2.90 -17.19 3.62
CA ALA A 42 3.60 -18.18 2.81
C ALA A 42 2.80 -18.71 1.61
N PRO A 43 1.48 -19.02 1.72
CA PRO A 43 0.66 -19.43 0.57
C PRO A 43 0.56 -18.36 -0.52
N MET A 44 0.75 -17.08 -0.18
CA MET A 44 0.77 -15.95 -1.12
C MET A 44 2.16 -15.72 -1.72
N GLY A 45 3.13 -16.58 -1.42
CA GLY A 45 4.52 -16.42 -1.84
C GLY A 45 5.23 -15.24 -1.17
N LEU A 46 4.81 -14.86 0.04
CA LEU A 46 5.35 -13.74 0.79
C LEU A 46 6.00 -14.22 2.08
N ARG A 47 7.09 -13.57 2.46
CA ARG A 47 7.78 -13.79 3.74
C ARG A 47 7.92 -12.49 4.49
N LEU A 48 7.47 -12.51 5.74
CA LEU A 48 7.62 -11.41 6.69
C LEU A 48 8.82 -11.70 7.59
N SER A 49 9.72 -10.74 7.73
CA SER A 49 10.81 -10.77 8.70
C SER A 49 10.81 -9.48 9.52
N SER A 50 11.28 -9.55 10.75
CA SER A 50 11.47 -8.38 11.61
C SER A 50 12.77 -8.54 12.39
N ARG A 51 13.41 -7.41 12.71
CA ARG A 51 14.63 -7.39 13.52
C ARG A 51 14.33 -7.64 14.99
N ASP A 52 13.26 -7.05 15.48
CA ASP A 52 12.81 -7.18 16.87
C ASP A 52 11.28 -7.15 16.92
N GLN A 53 10.72 -7.76 17.96
CA GLN A 53 9.30 -7.78 18.22
C GLN A 53 9.00 -7.63 19.70
N GLY A 54 7.98 -6.87 20.02
CA GLY A 54 7.56 -6.60 21.38
C GLY A 54 6.07 -6.39 21.51
N VAL A 55 5.58 -6.39 22.73
CA VAL A 55 4.19 -6.08 23.04
C VAL A 55 4.00 -4.57 23.02
N SER A 56 2.97 -4.11 22.33
CA SER A 56 2.51 -2.72 22.35
C SER A 56 1.29 -2.60 23.26
N PHE A 57 1.40 -1.79 24.32
CA PHE A 57 0.29 -1.53 25.24
C PHE A 57 -0.82 -0.74 24.49
N PRO A 58 -2.13 -1.00 24.75
CA PRO A 58 -2.67 -2.00 25.68
C PRO A 58 -2.82 -3.41 25.09
N PHE A 59 -2.97 -3.60 23.78
CA PHE A 59 -3.21 -4.90 23.16
C PHE A 59 -2.70 -4.89 21.71
N GLY A 60 -1.40 -4.91 21.51
CA GLY A 60 -0.83 -4.91 20.16
C GLY A 60 0.56 -5.49 20.14
N ILE A 61 1.09 -5.58 18.92
CA ILE A 61 2.45 -6.02 18.65
C ILE A 61 3.16 -4.86 17.99
N ARG A 62 4.37 -4.60 18.45
CA ARG A 62 5.31 -3.73 17.78
C ARG A 62 6.42 -4.60 17.18
N MET A 63 6.72 -4.35 15.94
CA MET A 63 7.82 -4.96 15.20
C MET A 63 8.72 -3.86 14.68
N ASP A 64 10.01 -4.00 14.87
CA ASP A 64 11.02 -3.05 14.41
C ASP A 64 11.84 -3.67 13.26
N GLY A 65 12.16 -2.87 12.24
CA GLY A 65 12.89 -3.30 11.04
C GLY A 65 12.16 -4.39 10.26
N VAL A 66 10.90 -4.14 9.94
CA VAL A 66 10.03 -5.07 9.20
C VAL A 66 10.38 -5.08 7.73
N MET A 67 10.47 -6.27 7.16
CA MET A 67 10.66 -6.49 5.73
C MET A 67 9.68 -7.56 5.25
N LEU A 68 8.96 -7.22 4.19
CA LEU A 68 8.12 -8.15 3.44
C LEU A 68 8.80 -8.40 2.10
N ASP A 69 9.19 -9.62 1.84
CA ASP A 69 9.88 -10.01 0.61
C ASP A 69 9.18 -11.18 -0.09
N SER A 70 9.41 -11.28 -1.41
CA SER A 70 9.04 -12.44 -2.20
C SER A 70 10.23 -13.39 -2.24
N PRO A 71 10.13 -14.60 -1.66
CA PRO A 71 11.22 -15.58 -1.71
C PRO A 71 11.55 -16.06 -3.13
N ALA A 72 10.61 -15.93 -4.07
CA ALA A 72 10.77 -16.40 -5.44
C ALA A 72 11.82 -15.59 -6.22
N ASP A 73 11.88 -14.28 -6.01
CA ASP A 73 12.79 -13.38 -6.71
C ASP A 73 13.68 -12.55 -5.76
N GLY A 74 13.53 -12.74 -4.46
CA GLY A 74 14.31 -12.05 -3.43
C GLY A 74 14.04 -10.55 -3.34
N ARG A 75 12.97 -10.07 -3.96
CA ARG A 75 12.64 -8.63 -3.97
C ARG A 75 11.95 -8.22 -2.67
N ALA A 76 12.43 -7.14 -2.09
CA ALA A 76 11.73 -6.47 -1.00
C ALA A 76 10.51 -5.72 -1.57
N LEU A 77 9.33 -6.15 -1.15
CA LEU A 77 8.05 -5.55 -1.57
C LEU A 77 7.63 -4.41 -0.63
N PHE A 78 8.01 -4.52 0.66
CA PHE A 78 7.71 -3.49 1.64
C PHE A 78 8.78 -3.49 2.73
N GLN A 79 9.15 -2.31 3.20
CA GLN A 79 10.06 -2.12 4.33
C GLN A 79 9.49 -1.05 5.26
N SER A 80 9.63 -1.30 6.56
CA SER A 80 9.19 -0.35 7.59
C SER A 80 10.20 -0.33 8.73
N ASP A 81 10.49 0.86 9.23
CA ASP A 81 11.34 1.02 10.40
C ASP A 81 10.64 0.51 11.66
N THR A 82 9.36 0.84 11.79
CA THR A 82 8.50 0.39 12.89
C THR A 82 7.11 0.06 12.35
N MET A 83 6.58 -1.08 12.77
CA MET A 83 5.20 -1.49 12.48
C MET A 83 4.49 -1.85 13.78
N ARG A 84 3.28 -1.35 13.95
CA ARG A 84 2.41 -1.69 15.06
C ARG A 84 1.14 -2.34 14.54
N VAL A 85 0.85 -3.52 15.02
CA VAL A 85 -0.36 -4.28 14.70
C VAL A 85 -1.24 -4.36 15.93
N THR A 86 -2.47 -3.86 15.84
CA THR A 86 -3.40 -3.80 16.96
C THR A 86 -4.71 -4.46 16.56
N PRO A 87 -5.23 -5.45 17.31
CA PRO A 87 -6.53 -6.02 17.07
C PRO A 87 -7.64 -5.01 17.40
N ALA A 88 -8.65 -4.93 16.56
CA ALA A 88 -9.82 -4.09 16.78
C ALA A 88 -10.81 -4.81 17.73
N LEU A 89 -10.52 -4.82 19.03
CA LEU A 89 -11.23 -5.62 20.04
C LEU A 89 -12.74 -5.38 20.05
N LEU A 90 -13.20 -4.12 19.90
CA LEU A 90 -14.62 -3.79 19.84
C LEU A 90 -15.30 -4.44 18.63
N SER A 91 -14.63 -4.44 17.49
CA SER A 91 -15.13 -5.08 16.27
C SER A 91 -15.22 -6.59 16.43
N TRP A 92 -14.30 -7.21 17.17
CA TRP A 92 -14.34 -8.63 17.51
C TRP A 92 -15.56 -8.98 18.36
N LEU A 93 -15.85 -8.15 19.37
CA LEU A 93 -17.05 -8.34 20.22
C LEU A 93 -18.35 -8.18 19.43
N MET A 94 -18.33 -7.41 18.35
CA MET A 94 -19.49 -7.20 17.46
C MET A 94 -19.56 -8.23 16.31
N GLY A 95 -18.71 -9.28 16.32
CA GLY A 95 -18.70 -10.33 15.30
C GLY A 95 -18.03 -9.95 13.97
N SER A 96 -17.35 -8.82 13.92
CA SER A 96 -16.61 -8.33 12.74
C SER A 96 -15.13 -8.22 13.08
N PRO A 97 -14.34 -9.32 13.04
CA PRO A 97 -12.93 -9.27 13.40
C PRO A 97 -12.17 -8.30 12.51
N GLY A 98 -11.33 -7.50 13.12
CA GLY A 98 -10.53 -6.51 12.41
C GLY A 98 -9.15 -6.31 13.03
N VAL A 99 -8.27 -5.71 12.25
CA VAL A 99 -6.91 -5.38 12.62
C VAL A 99 -6.57 -3.97 12.13
N LYS A 100 -5.81 -3.25 12.93
CA LYS A 100 -5.21 -1.98 12.57
C LYS A 100 -3.70 -2.12 12.51
N ILE A 101 -3.10 -1.68 11.42
CA ILE A 101 -1.65 -1.64 11.21
C ILE A 101 -1.26 -0.18 11.05
N ASN A 102 -0.27 0.26 11.84
CA ASN A 102 0.39 1.54 11.66
C ASN A 102 1.87 1.26 11.41
N ALA A 103 2.44 1.87 10.40
CA ALA A 103 3.84 1.65 10.04
C ALA A 103 4.53 2.97 9.71
N ASP A 104 5.76 3.12 10.20
CA ASP A 104 6.67 4.19 9.78
C ASP A 104 7.54 3.61 8.65
N ALA A 105 7.31 4.04 7.43
CA ALA A 105 7.96 3.51 6.24
C ALA A 105 8.41 4.63 5.30
N TYR A 106 9.54 4.46 4.66
CA TYR A 106 10.05 5.37 3.64
C TYR A 106 10.12 6.84 4.07
N GLY A 107 10.26 7.11 5.38
CA GLY A 107 10.31 8.46 5.95
C GLY A 107 8.97 9.14 6.16
N GLY A 108 7.87 8.46 5.88
CA GLY A 108 6.50 8.86 6.15
C GLY A 108 5.77 7.83 7.01
N SER A 109 4.46 7.87 6.99
CA SER A 109 3.60 6.96 7.75
C SER A 109 2.60 6.25 6.85
N PHE A 110 2.23 5.05 7.25
CA PHE A 110 1.23 4.23 6.57
C PHE A 110 0.29 3.61 7.60
N ASP A 111 -1.00 3.77 7.38
CA ASP A 111 -2.06 3.22 8.20
C ASP A 111 -2.92 2.27 7.37
N LEU A 112 -3.22 1.09 7.89
CA LEU A 112 -4.12 0.13 7.28
C LEU A 112 -5.11 -0.38 8.33
N HIS A 113 -6.38 -0.33 8.01
CA HIS A 113 -7.45 -0.97 8.75
C HIS A 113 -8.07 -2.06 7.89
N ALA A 114 -8.02 -3.29 8.37
CA ALA A 114 -8.70 -4.42 7.76
C ALA A 114 -9.83 -4.87 8.66
N ARG A 115 -11.03 -5.05 8.12
CA ARG A 115 -12.21 -5.53 8.83
C ARG A 115 -12.93 -6.57 7.99
N ARG A 116 -13.26 -7.67 8.60
CA ARG A 116 -14.02 -8.73 7.94
C ARG A 116 -15.52 -8.56 8.20
N HIS A 117 -16.31 -8.64 7.13
CA HIS A 117 -17.78 -8.66 7.16
C HIS A 117 -18.27 -9.89 6.38
N GLY A 118 -18.61 -10.98 7.08
CA GLY A 118 -18.98 -12.23 6.41
C GLY A 118 -17.87 -12.73 5.49
N ASP A 119 -18.15 -12.83 4.19
CA ASP A 119 -17.20 -13.27 3.17
C ASP A 119 -16.42 -12.12 2.50
N ALA A 120 -16.66 -10.89 2.89
CA ALA A 120 -15.96 -9.73 2.38
C ALA A 120 -14.96 -9.17 3.40
N THR A 121 -13.89 -8.59 2.91
CA THR A 121 -12.89 -7.85 3.70
C THR A 121 -12.88 -6.39 3.26
N GLU A 122 -13.18 -5.50 4.18
CA GLU A 122 -13.02 -4.06 4.00
C GLU A 122 -11.59 -3.66 4.38
N LEU A 123 -10.90 -3.00 3.47
CA LEU A 123 -9.57 -2.43 3.67
C LEU A 123 -9.67 -0.91 3.53
N SER A 124 -9.31 -0.19 4.59
CA SER A 124 -9.11 1.25 4.54
C SER A 124 -7.64 1.53 4.79
N PHE A 125 -7.01 2.29 3.92
CA PHE A 125 -5.60 2.62 4.06
C PHE A 125 -5.34 4.09 3.77
N SER A 126 -4.29 4.61 4.40
CA SER A 126 -3.78 5.94 4.15
C SER A 126 -2.25 5.94 4.29
N GLY A 127 -1.60 6.72 3.44
CA GLY A 127 -0.17 6.96 3.49
C GLY A 127 0.10 8.45 3.43
N SER A 128 1.08 8.93 4.19
CA SER A 128 1.47 10.33 4.22
C SER A 128 2.98 10.45 4.16
N ASP A 129 3.45 11.38 3.35
CA ASP A 129 4.85 11.78 3.26
C ASP A 129 5.82 10.64 2.92
N LEU A 130 5.39 9.68 2.10
CA LEU A 130 6.20 8.55 1.69
C LEU A 130 7.19 8.96 0.59
N HIS A 131 8.49 8.87 0.86
CA HIS A 131 9.55 9.21 -0.08
C HIS A 131 9.78 8.07 -1.08
N LEU A 132 9.48 8.29 -2.36
CA LEU A 132 9.61 7.30 -3.43
C LEU A 132 11.03 6.77 -3.59
N GLU A 133 12.03 7.63 -3.48
CA GLU A 133 13.44 7.25 -3.60
C GLU A 133 13.92 6.28 -2.50
N LYS A 134 13.19 6.17 -1.41
CA LYS A 134 13.49 5.21 -0.33
C LYS A 134 12.86 3.83 -0.57
N TYR A 135 11.95 3.71 -1.55
CA TYR A 135 11.36 2.43 -1.90
C TYR A 135 12.34 1.58 -2.73
N PRO A 136 12.84 0.46 -2.19
CA PRO A 136 13.91 -0.31 -2.82
C PRO A 136 13.49 -1.01 -4.11
N GLY A 137 12.20 -1.18 -4.35
CA GLY A 137 11.67 -1.79 -5.57
C GLY A 137 11.91 -0.95 -6.82
N LEU A 138 11.91 0.39 -6.74
CA LEU A 138 12.10 1.27 -7.89
C LEU A 138 13.48 1.11 -8.53
N PRO A 139 14.60 1.22 -7.79
CA PRO A 139 15.92 0.96 -8.35
C PRO A 139 16.09 -0.47 -8.88
N ALA A 140 15.49 -1.46 -8.23
CA ALA A 140 15.52 -2.86 -8.67
C ALA A 140 14.84 -3.07 -10.04
N MET A 141 13.85 -2.22 -10.37
CA MET A 141 13.20 -2.19 -11.69
C MET A 141 13.91 -1.25 -12.69
N GLY A 142 15.04 -0.64 -12.32
CA GLY A 142 15.72 0.36 -13.15
C GLY A 142 15.03 1.72 -13.19
N VAL A 143 14.08 1.97 -12.29
CA VAL A 143 13.31 3.21 -12.23
C VAL A 143 13.91 4.15 -11.19
N ASN A 144 14.37 5.33 -11.62
CA ASN A 144 14.92 6.35 -10.75
C ASN A 144 13.90 7.48 -10.56
N LEU A 145 12.88 7.21 -9.76
CA LEU A 145 11.81 8.14 -9.42
C LEU A 145 12.02 8.68 -8.01
N SER A 146 11.80 9.96 -7.82
CA SER A 146 11.80 10.63 -6.51
C SER A 146 10.59 11.53 -6.37
N GLY A 147 10.20 11.83 -5.14
CA GLY A 147 9.04 12.63 -4.80
C GLY A 147 8.39 12.15 -3.52
N ILE A 148 7.49 12.95 -2.98
CA ILE A 148 6.77 12.64 -1.74
C ILE A 148 5.35 12.20 -2.12
N VAL A 149 4.99 10.97 -1.78
CA VAL A 149 3.67 10.40 -2.08
C VAL A 149 2.81 10.37 -0.84
N SER A 150 1.56 10.76 -1.02
CA SER A 150 0.48 10.60 -0.05
C SER A 150 -0.75 10.03 -0.77
N GLY A 151 -1.58 9.32 -0.03
CA GLY A 151 -2.79 8.76 -0.63
C GLY A 151 -3.66 8.08 0.41
N ASP A 152 -4.90 7.86 0.04
CA ASP A 152 -5.88 7.15 0.85
C ASP A 152 -6.80 6.31 -0.04
N GLY A 153 -7.41 5.32 0.54
CA GLY A 153 -8.35 4.48 -0.19
C GLY A 153 -9.14 3.55 0.70
N ASN A 154 -10.26 3.11 0.12
CA ASN A 154 -11.11 2.08 0.70
C ASN A 154 -11.39 1.03 -0.38
N VAL A 155 -11.20 -0.24 -0.03
CA VAL A 155 -11.41 -1.36 -0.95
C VAL A 155 -12.19 -2.45 -0.22
N TYR A 156 -13.20 -2.98 -0.87
CA TYR A 156 -13.97 -4.13 -0.44
C TYR A 156 -13.61 -5.31 -1.34
N LEU A 157 -13.04 -6.34 -0.74
CA LEU A 157 -12.61 -7.56 -1.43
C LEU A 157 -13.48 -8.73 -1.01
N SER A 158 -14.10 -9.40 -1.95
CA SER A 158 -14.81 -10.65 -1.75
C SER A 158 -13.84 -11.83 -1.80
N GLN A 159 -14.04 -12.83 -0.93
CA GLN A 159 -13.18 -14.02 -0.96
C GLN A 159 -13.45 -14.95 -2.15
N ASN A 160 -14.65 -14.91 -2.70
CA ASN A 160 -15.12 -15.89 -3.67
C ASN A 160 -15.61 -15.27 -4.99
N ASP A 161 -15.65 -13.95 -5.10
CA ASP A 161 -16.27 -13.27 -6.25
C ASP A 161 -15.53 -11.95 -6.55
N LEU A 162 -14.62 -12.00 -7.53
CA LEU A 162 -13.89 -10.82 -8.00
C LEU A 162 -14.82 -9.73 -8.57
N ASP A 163 -15.99 -10.14 -9.06
CA ASP A 163 -16.98 -9.21 -9.60
C ASP A 163 -17.68 -8.39 -8.50
N ALA A 164 -17.57 -8.82 -7.24
CA ALA A 164 -18.04 -8.07 -6.08
C ALA A 164 -17.01 -7.10 -5.51
N ASP A 165 -15.78 -7.12 -5.99
CA ASP A 165 -14.71 -6.24 -5.53
C ASP A 165 -14.96 -4.82 -6.00
N HIS A 166 -14.90 -3.86 -5.07
CA HIS A 166 -15.06 -2.45 -5.38
C HIS A 166 -14.26 -1.57 -4.42
N GLY A 167 -13.91 -0.39 -4.89
CA GLY A 167 -13.14 0.53 -4.07
C GLY A 167 -12.72 1.80 -4.79
N MET A 168 -12.08 2.69 -4.05
CA MET A 168 -11.53 3.93 -4.57
C MET A 168 -10.20 4.23 -3.89
N LEU A 169 -9.25 4.73 -4.66
CA LEU A 169 -7.93 5.13 -4.24
C LEU A 169 -7.64 6.54 -4.78
N HIS A 170 -7.22 7.43 -3.90
CA HIS A 170 -6.67 8.73 -4.24
C HIS A 170 -5.17 8.72 -3.96
N VAL A 171 -4.39 9.14 -4.93
CA VAL A 171 -2.94 9.26 -4.80
C VAL A 171 -2.51 10.65 -5.22
N SER A 172 -1.62 11.24 -4.45
CA SER A 172 -0.93 12.48 -4.80
C SER A 172 0.57 12.29 -4.64
N ALA A 173 1.34 12.91 -5.50
CA ALA A 173 2.78 13.00 -5.33
C ALA A 173 3.20 14.44 -5.52
N SER A 174 4.02 14.96 -4.63
CA SER A 174 4.61 16.29 -4.74
C SER A 174 6.09 16.21 -5.11
N ASP A 175 6.57 17.23 -5.81
CA ASP A 175 7.96 17.34 -6.26
C ASP A 175 8.45 16.08 -7.02
N ALA A 176 7.55 15.44 -7.75
CA ALA A 176 7.89 14.23 -8.50
C ALA A 176 8.92 14.53 -9.58
N SER A 177 9.94 13.69 -9.64
CA SER A 177 10.96 13.81 -10.67
C SER A 177 11.53 12.44 -11.07
N TYR A 178 11.93 12.32 -12.33
CA TYR A 178 12.46 11.11 -12.92
C TYR A 178 13.83 11.33 -13.49
N ARG A 179 14.82 10.52 -13.16
CA ARG A 179 16.16 10.58 -13.72
C ARG A 179 16.34 9.51 -14.79
N ILE A 180 16.46 9.96 -16.04
CA ILE A 180 16.59 9.08 -17.21
C ILE A 180 17.97 8.41 -17.25
N PHE A 181 19.04 9.20 -17.02
CA PHE A 181 20.40 8.70 -16.99
C PHE A 181 21.17 9.18 -15.76
N ALA A 182 22.10 8.38 -15.29
CA ALA A 182 23.02 8.81 -14.24
C ALA A 182 23.84 10.03 -14.72
N GLY A 183 23.94 11.05 -13.84
CA GLY A 183 24.67 12.28 -14.15
C GLY A 183 23.87 13.34 -14.93
N THR A 184 22.65 13.06 -15.37
CA THR A 184 21.77 14.07 -15.98
C THR A 184 20.87 14.73 -14.94
N PRO A 185 20.46 16.00 -15.16
CA PRO A 185 19.45 16.64 -14.34
C PRO A 185 18.14 15.82 -14.40
N PRO A 186 17.44 15.66 -13.28
CA PRO A 186 16.17 14.95 -13.28
C PRO A 186 15.12 15.73 -14.08
N LEU A 187 14.27 14.99 -14.78
CA LEU A 187 13.06 15.49 -15.41
C LEU A 187 12.04 15.78 -14.31
N LYS A 188 11.62 17.01 -14.15
CA LYS A 188 10.59 17.38 -13.18
C LYS A 188 9.21 17.01 -13.72
N LEU A 189 8.51 16.17 -12.99
CA LEU A 189 7.12 15.82 -13.27
C LEU A 189 6.15 16.74 -12.51
N GLY A 190 6.64 17.41 -11.45
CA GLY A 190 5.86 18.31 -10.60
C GLY A 190 4.92 17.56 -9.66
N ASP A 191 3.78 18.16 -9.39
CA ASP A 191 2.76 17.58 -8.52
C ASP A 191 1.82 16.71 -9.35
N LEU A 192 1.68 15.46 -8.95
CA LEU A 192 0.87 14.46 -9.62
C LEU A 192 -0.35 14.14 -8.76
N THR A 193 -1.50 13.96 -9.37
CA THR A 193 -2.70 13.44 -8.72
C THR A 193 -3.30 12.33 -9.56
N ALA A 194 -3.81 11.30 -8.90
CA ALA A 194 -4.50 10.18 -9.57
C ALA A 194 -5.71 9.73 -8.75
N ILE A 195 -6.79 9.41 -9.46
CA ILE A 195 -8.00 8.79 -8.90
C ILE A 195 -8.18 7.45 -9.60
N VAL A 196 -8.22 6.39 -8.80
CA VAL A 196 -8.37 5.02 -9.30
C VAL A 196 -9.59 4.39 -8.64
N LYS A 197 -10.47 3.82 -9.44
CA LYS A 197 -11.64 3.07 -8.99
C LYS A 197 -11.45 1.59 -9.29
N LEU A 198 -11.68 0.75 -8.30
CA LEU A 198 -11.80 -0.69 -8.47
C LEU A 198 -13.29 -1.03 -8.62
N ASP A 199 -13.66 -1.80 -9.62
CA ASP A 199 -15.02 -2.26 -9.84
C ASP A 199 -14.99 -3.52 -10.72
N ASN A 200 -15.54 -4.62 -10.23
CA ASN A 200 -15.64 -5.88 -10.96
C ASN A 200 -14.28 -6.39 -11.51
N GLY A 201 -13.25 -6.46 -10.65
CA GLY A 201 -11.91 -6.91 -11.07
C GLY A 201 -11.21 -5.95 -12.05
N LYS A 202 -11.71 -4.74 -12.21
CA LYS A 202 -11.23 -3.74 -13.13
C LYS A 202 -10.78 -2.49 -12.39
N LEU A 203 -9.53 -2.09 -12.56
CA LEU A 203 -9.02 -0.81 -12.09
C LEU A 203 -9.24 0.24 -13.18
N THR A 204 -10.08 1.21 -12.90
CA THR A 204 -10.32 2.36 -13.78
C THR A 204 -9.54 3.55 -13.23
N ILE A 205 -8.55 4.02 -13.98
CA ILE A 205 -7.87 5.29 -13.73
C ILE A 205 -8.77 6.38 -14.32
N GLU A 206 -9.54 7.03 -13.46
CA GLU A 206 -10.49 8.06 -13.89
C GLU A 206 -9.74 9.31 -14.34
N GLN A 207 -8.68 9.63 -13.63
CA GLN A 207 -7.90 10.84 -13.86
C GLN A 207 -6.47 10.65 -13.38
N VAL A 208 -5.50 11.06 -14.19
CA VAL A 208 -4.12 11.33 -13.79
C VAL A 208 -3.77 12.69 -14.32
N GLU A 209 -3.28 13.57 -13.48
CA GLU A 209 -2.83 14.90 -13.86
C GLU A 209 -1.50 15.26 -13.20
N SER A 210 -0.67 16.01 -13.92
CA SER A 210 0.54 16.63 -13.38
C SER A 210 0.57 18.13 -13.61
N HIS A 211 1.10 18.85 -12.63
CA HIS A 211 1.24 20.30 -12.68
C HIS A 211 2.60 20.75 -12.15
N GLY A 212 3.11 21.87 -12.66
CA GLY A 212 4.32 22.51 -12.13
C GLY A 212 5.64 21.85 -12.53
N GLY A 213 5.63 20.84 -13.40
CA GLY A 213 6.82 20.17 -13.89
C GLY A 213 7.37 20.72 -15.21
N ASP A 214 8.37 20.02 -15.77
CA ASP A 214 8.87 20.21 -17.13
C ASP A 214 7.87 19.67 -18.17
N LEU A 215 7.04 18.71 -17.75
CA LEU A 215 5.96 18.13 -18.53
C LEU A 215 4.64 18.31 -17.79
N THR A 216 3.57 18.49 -18.56
CA THR A 216 2.20 18.31 -18.12
C THR A 216 1.71 16.97 -18.64
N ILE A 217 1.23 16.14 -17.74
CA ILE A 217 0.69 14.81 -18.05
C ILE A 217 -0.80 14.84 -17.71
N SER A 218 -1.62 14.36 -18.61
CA SER A 218 -3.01 14.08 -18.32
C SER A 218 -3.40 12.74 -18.92
N GLY A 219 -4.16 11.93 -18.19
CA GLY A 219 -4.46 10.60 -18.66
C GLY A 219 -5.64 9.95 -17.95
N ARG A 220 -6.12 8.88 -18.59
CA ARG A 220 -7.14 7.98 -18.05
C ARG A 220 -6.95 6.59 -18.65
N GLY A 221 -7.44 5.58 -17.97
CA GLY A 221 -7.28 4.23 -18.52
C GLY A 221 -7.92 3.17 -17.69
N VAL A 222 -7.65 1.96 -18.08
CA VAL A 222 -8.18 0.76 -17.45
C VAL A 222 -7.09 -0.28 -17.36
N ILE A 223 -7.06 -0.99 -16.23
CA ILE A 223 -6.29 -2.20 -16.04
C ILE A 223 -7.28 -3.29 -15.68
N GLN A 224 -7.42 -4.30 -16.56
CA GLN A 224 -8.20 -5.49 -16.27
C GLN A 224 -7.32 -6.43 -15.43
N LEU A 225 -7.71 -6.64 -14.17
CA LEU A 225 -6.95 -7.50 -13.27
C LEU A 225 -7.10 -8.96 -13.67
N ASP A 226 -5.97 -9.68 -13.70
CA ASP A 226 -5.90 -11.13 -13.81
C ASP A 226 -5.49 -11.71 -12.46
N PRO A 227 -5.95 -12.93 -12.06
CA PRO A 227 -5.45 -13.60 -10.87
C PRO A 227 -3.92 -13.73 -10.82
N ASN A 228 -3.27 -13.84 -11.97
CA ASN A 228 -1.83 -13.69 -12.13
C ASN A 228 -1.53 -12.22 -12.51
N LEU A 229 -1.27 -11.36 -11.54
CA LEU A 229 -1.12 -9.91 -11.73
C LEU A 229 -0.22 -9.48 -12.91
N PRO A 230 0.92 -10.15 -13.23
CA PRO A 230 1.72 -9.82 -14.42
C PRO A 230 0.96 -9.89 -15.74
N ASP A 231 -0.07 -10.74 -15.85
CA ASP A 231 -0.87 -10.95 -17.05
C ASP A 231 -2.04 -9.96 -17.17
N SER A 232 -2.26 -9.12 -16.15
CA SER A 232 -3.29 -8.07 -16.16
C SER A 232 -3.13 -7.16 -17.38
N GLU A 233 -4.21 -6.95 -18.12
CA GLU A 233 -4.23 -6.13 -19.34
C GLU A 233 -4.28 -4.64 -19.01
N VAL A 234 -3.44 -3.86 -19.68
CA VAL A 234 -3.32 -2.41 -19.52
C VAL A 234 -3.80 -1.69 -20.76
N ALA A 235 -4.65 -0.69 -20.60
CA ALA A 235 -5.10 0.21 -21.65
C ALA A 235 -5.22 1.64 -21.10
N ILE A 236 -4.13 2.40 -21.14
CA ILE A 236 -4.06 3.76 -20.60
C ILE A 236 -3.78 4.74 -21.74
N LYS A 237 -4.65 5.73 -21.88
CA LYS A 237 -4.49 6.86 -22.81
C LYS A 237 -3.99 8.05 -22.03
N PHE A 238 -2.89 8.67 -22.49
CA PHE A 238 -2.35 9.86 -21.86
C PHE A 238 -1.84 10.87 -22.88
N GLN A 239 -1.86 12.12 -22.49
CA GLN A 239 -1.29 13.23 -23.24
C GLN A 239 -0.08 13.77 -22.49
N LEU A 240 0.96 14.10 -23.24
CA LEU A 240 2.14 14.77 -22.74
C LEU A 240 2.26 16.11 -23.43
N ALA A 241 2.39 17.17 -22.66
CA ALA A 241 2.71 18.49 -23.16
C ALA A 241 3.94 19.02 -22.42
N THR A 242 4.83 19.67 -23.14
CA THR A 242 5.97 20.34 -22.53
C THR A 242 5.60 21.73 -22.05
N THR A 243 6.06 22.08 -20.87
CA THR A 243 6.06 23.48 -20.44
C THR A 243 7.14 24.27 -21.22
N PRO A 244 7.08 25.60 -21.31
CA PRO A 244 8.14 26.39 -21.96
C PRO A 244 9.55 26.08 -21.42
N VAL A 245 9.68 25.93 -20.11
CA VAL A 245 10.95 25.56 -19.45
C VAL A 245 11.35 24.12 -19.81
N GLY A 246 10.37 23.20 -19.82
CA GLY A 246 10.58 21.81 -20.20
C GLY A 246 11.01 21.68 -21.67
N HIS A 247 10.47 22.50 -22.56
CA HIS A 247 10.85 22.47 -23.98
C HIS A 247 12.32 22.83 -24.18
N GLU A 248 12.83 23.86 -23.50
CA GLU A 248 14.25 24.25 -23.57
C GLU A 248 15.16 23.15 -23.05
N ARG A 249 14.75 22.41 -22.02
CA ARG A 249 15.57 21.39 -21.37
C ARG A 249 15.49 20.01 -22.05
N LEU A 250 14.35 19.68 -22.63
CA LEU A 250 14.01 18.31 -23.06
C LEU A 250 13.74 18.19 -24.56
N GLY A 251 13.79 19.31 -25.33
CA GLY A 251 13.40 19.30 -26.73
C GLY A 251 14.10 18.22 -27.58
N PHE A 252 15.34 17.87 -27.23
CA PHE A 252 16.06 16.80 -27.90
C PHE A 252 15.54 15.39 -27.52
N LEU A 253 15.11 15.20 -26.26
CA LEU A 253 14.61 13.89 -25.78
C LEU A 253 13.23 13.57 -26.36
N LEU A 254 12.41 14.59 -26.55
CA LEU A 254 11.07 14.44 -27.13
C LEU A 254 11.11 13.91 -28.56
N ASN A 255 12.20 14.16 -29.30
CA ASN A 255 12.38 13.64 -30.64
C ASN A 255 12.57 12.10 -30.68
N PHE A 256 12.86 11.47 -29.54
CA PHE A 256 12.97 10.01 -29.44
C PHE A 256 11.67 9.32 -29.03
N LEU A 257 10.68 10.08 -28.54
CA LEU A 257 9.36 9.51 -28.26
C LEU A 257 8.61 9.24 -29.57
N PRO A 258 7.82 8.17 -29.65
CA PRO A 258 6.90 8.00 -30.74
C PRO A 258 6.04 9.26 -30.87
N HIS A 259 5.99 9.85 -32.05
CA HIS A 259 5.16 11.03 -32.30
C HIS A 259 3.79 10.54 -32.75
N PRO A 260 2.78 10.51 -31.86
CA PRO A 260 1.45 10.24 -32.32
C PRO A 260 1.02 11.34 -33.29
N PRO A 261 0.21 11.02 -34.30
CA PRO A 261 -0.32 12.03 -35.25
C PRO A 261 -0.95 13.16 -34.47
N ASN A 262 -0.77 14.40 -34.95
CA ASN A 262 -1.13 15.65 -34.28
C ASN A 262 -2.37 15.56 -33.40
N GLY A 263 -2.18 15.70 -32.07
CA GLY A 263 -3.25 15.77 -31.08
C GLY A 263 -3.84 14.43 -30.62
N THR A 264 -3.34 13.29 -31.10
CA THR A 264 -3.75 12.00 -30.57
C THR A 264 -3.02 11.66 -29.25
N PRO A 265 -3.70 11.09 -28.25
CA PRO A 265 -3.07 10.65 -27.03
C PRO A 265 -2.14 9.46 -27.29
N TYR A 266 -1.07 9.33 -26.50
CA TYR A 266 -0.31 8.10 -26.39
C TYR A 266 -1.16 6.99 -25.81
N LEU A 267 -0.96 5.78 -26.29
CA LEU A 267 -1.62 4.60 -25.77
C LEU A 267 -0.59 3.64 -25.16
N LEU A 268 -0.68 3.44 -23.86
CA LEU A 268 0.01 2.36 -23.18
C LEU A 268 -0.91 1.14 -23.18
N HIS A 269 -0.48 0.04 -23.80
CA HIS A 269 -1.26 -1.17 -23.95
C HIS A 269 -0.39 -2.42 -23.71
N GLY A 270 -1.00 -3.58 -23.65
CA GLY A 270 -0.33 -4.85 -23.38
C GLY A 270 -0.62 -5.37 -21.97
N THR A 271 0.33 -6.07 -21.37
CA THR A 271 0.21 -6.58 -20.00
C THR A 271 1.11 -5.80 -19.05
N LEU A 272 0.86 -5.93 -17.73
CA LEU A 272 1.73 -5.32 -16.71
C LEU A 272 3.18 -5.82 -16.83
N ALA A 273 3.38 -7.07 -17.22
CA ALA A 273 4.72 -7.63 -17.45
C ALA A 273 5.37 -7.14 -18.74
N SER A 274 4.59 -6.79 -19.75
CA SER A 274 5.09 -6.38 -21.08
C SER A 274 4.25 -5.25 -21.66
N PRO A 275 4.38 -4.03 -21.12
CA PRO A 275 3.66 -2.87 -21.62
C PRO A 275 4.28 -2.38 -22.93
N GLY A 276 3.42 -2.03 -23.89
CA GLY A 276 3.78 -1.40 -25.17
C GLY A 276 3.28 0.04 -25.23
N LEU A 277 4.02 0.92 -25.88
CA LEU A 277 3.66 2.30 -26.11
C LEU A 277 3.46 2.56 -27.62
N SER A 278 2.34 3.16 -28.00
CA SER A 278 2.01 3.54 -29.36
C SER A 278 1.38 4.93 -29.44
#